data_ee38cd6125ff6fe8abd9e6ac79b7c0b8
#
_entry.id   ee38cd6125ff6fe8abd9e6ac79b7c0b8
#
_cell.length_a   1.000
_cell.length_b   1.000
_cell.length_c   1.000
_cell.angle_alpha   90.00
_cell.angle_beta   90.00
_cell.angle_gamma   90.00
#
_symmetry.space_group_name_H-M   'P 1'
#
loop_
_entity.id
_entity.type
_entity.pdbx_description
1 polymer ?
#
loop_
_entity_poly.entity_id
_entity_poly.type
_entity_poly.pdbx_seq_one_letter_code
_entity_poly.pdbx_strand_id
1 'polypeptide(L)'
;MTFQTALFHDERCLWHSTAGGYSLVLPARGWVQPPTGGLAYSPEPPRRAVSLMQVSGLTSKVDFRSAPPATEDDLQRVHPDSYLREFKRLSDDNGGEL
;
A
#
# COMPACT_ATOMS: atom_id res chain seq x y z
N MET A 1 5.66 -22.64 18.41
CA MET A 1 4.27 -22.80 17.91
C MET A 1 4.27 -22.64 16.38
N THR A 2 3.57 -23.51 15.69
CA THR A 2 3.43 -23.43 14.22
C THR A 2 2.12 -22.74 13.89
N PHE A 3 2.18 -21.68 13.08
CA PHE A 3 1.00 -20.97 12.63
C PHE A 3 0.60 -21.47 11.23
N GLN A 4 -0.71 -21.62 11.02
CA GLN A 4 -1.25 -22.03 9.72
C GLN A 4 -1.50 -20.86 8.77
N THR A 5 -1.57 -19.65 9.33
CA THR A 5 -1.91 -18.45 8.56
C THR A 5 -0.88 -17.37 8.84
N ALA A 6 -0.42 -16.71 7.80
CA ALA A 6 0.44 -15.55 7.92
C ALA A 6 -0.35 -14.29 7.57
N LEU A 7 -0.10 -13.21 8.31
CA LEU A 7 -0.58 -11.88 7.99
C LEU A 7 0.62 -11.01 7.67
N PHE A 8 0.66 -10.51 6.43
CA PHE A 8 1.69 -9.58 6.01
C PHE A 8 1.16 -8.16 6.12
N HIS A 9 1.85 -7.35 6.87
CA HIS A 9 1.48 -5.95 7.05
C HIS A 9 2.74 -5.11 7.21
N ASP A 10 2.75 -3.94 6.60
CA ASP A 10 3.80 -2.96 6.75
C ASP A 10 3.17 -1.58 6.87
N GLU A 11 3.54 -0.83 7.92
CA GLU A 11 3.00 0.51 8.15
C GLU A 11 3.22 1.44 6.96
N ARG A 12 4.27 1.25 6.18
CA ARG A 12 4.53 2.05 4.98
C ARG A 12 3.42 1.96 3.95
N CYS A 13 2.68 0.84 3.93
CA CYS A 13 1.54 0.65 3.02
C CYS A 13 0.34 1.52 3.38
N LEU A 14 0.36 2.20 4.53
CA LEU A 14 -0.71 3.07 4.99
C LEU A 14 -0.47 4.56 4.67
N TRP A 15 0.62 4.87 3.99
CA TRP A 15 1.03 6.25 3.70
C TRP A 15 0.87 6.62 2.24
N HIS A 16 -0.14 6.07 1.59
CA HIS A 16 -0.47 6.42 0.21
C HIS A 16 -1.72 7.30 0.16
N SER A 17 -1.90 8.00 -0.95
CA SER A 17 -3.09 8.78 -1.22
C SER A 17 -3.42 8.69 -2.70
N THR A 18 -4.70 8.59 -3.01
CA THR A 18 -5.20 8.59 -4.39
C THR A 18 -5.99 9.87 -4.72
N ALA A 19 -6.05 10.81 -3.77
CA ALA A 19 -6.82 12.04 -3.90
C ALA A 19 -8.29 11.80 -4.32
N GLY A 20 -8.84 10.61 -3.99
CA GLY A 20 -10.21 10.25 -4.34
C GLY A 20 -10.41 9.79 -5.79
N GLY A 21 -9.37 9.71 -6.59
CA GLY A 21 -9.44 9.24 -7.97
C GLY A 21 -9.02 7.80 -8.12
N TYR A 22 -9.49 7.16 -9.19
CA TYR A 22 -9.18 5.75 -9.45
C TYR A 22 -7.95 5.55 -10.33
N SER A 23 -7.63 6.52 -11.16
CA SER A 23 -6.49 6.43 -12.08
C SER A 23 -5.50 7.56 -11.89
N LEU A 24 -5.58 8.26 -10.75
CA LEU A 24 -4.68 9.36 -10.46
C LEU A 24 -3.41 8.87 -9.79
N VAL A 25 -2.29 9.39 -10.25
CA VAL A 25 -0.99 9.24 -9.63
C VAL A 25 -0.63 10.58 -9.00
N LEU A 26 -0.41 10.59 -7.68
CA LEU A 26 0.05 11.78 -7.00
C LEU A 26 1.57 11.87 -7.06
N PRO A 27 2.12 13.10 -7.09
CA PRO A 27 3.58 13.24 -7.09
C PRO A 27 4.19 12.69 -5.81
N ALA A 28 5.35 12.06 -5.93
CA ALA A 28 6.09 11.55 -4.80
C ALA A 28 6.63 12.71 -3.97
N ARG A 29 6.16 12.85 -2.73
CA ARG A 29 6.56 13.94 -1.83
C ARG A 29 7.17 13.42 -0.53
N GLY A 30 7.77 12.23 -0.59
CA GLY A 30 8.31 11.56 0.58
C GLY A 30 7.24 10.78 1.33
N TRP A 31 7.50 10.49 2.60
CA TRP A 31 6.63 9.62 3.38
C TRP A 31 5.38 10.31 3.93
N VAL A 32 5.45 11.61 4.19
CA VAL A 32 4.33 12.32 4.80
C VAL A 32 3.33 12.71 3.72
N GLN A 33 2.21 12.02 3.69
CA GLN A 33 1.14 12.25 2.73
C GLN A 33 -0.10 12.83 3.42
N PRO A 34 -0.94 13.59 2.70
CA PRO A 34 -2.17 14.11 3.28
C PRO A 34 -3.10 12.97 3.74
N PRO A 35 -3.89 13.19 4.79
CA PRO A 35 -4.93 12.24 5.17
C PRO A 35 -5.94 12.02 4.04
N THR A 36 -6.40 10.79 3.88
CA THR A 36 -7.31 10.41 2.80
C THR A 36 -8.61 9.79 3.30
N GLY A 37 -8.96 10.01 4.57
CA GLY A 37 -10.13 9.42 5.17
C GLY A 37 -11.40 9.68 4.36
N GLY A 38 -12.24 8.66 4.23
CA GLY A 38 -13.50 8.75 3.48
C GLY A 38 -13.39 8.64 1.98
N LEU A 39 -12.18 8.49 1.43
CA LEU A 39 -11.96 8.37 -0.01
C LEU A 39 -11.83 6.90 -0.43
N ALA A 40 -12.16 6.62 -1.70
CA ALA A 40 -11.93 5.30 -2.29
C ALA A 40 -10.43 4.95 -2.24
N TYR A 41 -10.14 3.68 -1.96
CA TYR A 41 -8.77 3.19 -1.85
C TYR A 41 -7.92 3.91 -0.79
N SER A 42 -8.58 4.48 0.23
CA SER A 42 -7.84 5.07 1.33
C SER A 42 -7.16 3.98 2.18
N PRO A 43 -6.09 4.31 2.93
CA PRO A 43 -5.45 3.34 3.82
C PRO A 43 -6.26 3.06 5.09
N GLU A 44 -7.37 3.74 5.33
CA GLU A 44 -8.10 3.64 6.59
C GLU A 44 -8.76 2.26 6.83
N PRO A 45 -9.43 1.61 5.84
CA PRO A 45 -9.95 0.26 6.07
C PRO A 45 -8.89 -0.76 6.50
N PRO A 46 -7.74 -0.90 5.82
CA PRO A 46 -6.71 -1.82 6.30
C PRO A 46 -6.09 -1.39 7.62
N ARG A 47 -5.91 -0.10 7.87
CA ARG A 47 -5.42 0.39 9.16
C ARG A 47 -6.33 -0.07 10.30
N ARG A 48 -7.64 0.14 10.14
CA ARG A 48 -8.61 -0.22 11.16
C ARG A 48 -8.71 -1.73 11.34
N ALA A 49 -8.64 -2.49 10.26
CA ALA A 49 -8.68 -3.95 10.32
C ALA A 49 -7.48 -4.50 11.10
N VAL A 50 -6.26 -4.03 10.81
CA VAL A 50 -5.06 -4.47 11.52
C VAL A 50 -5.10 -4.04 12.99
N SER A 51 -5.55 -2.82 13.26
CA SER A 51 -5.71 -2.33 14.63
C SER A 51 -6.67 -3.23 15.42
N LEU A 52 -7.81 -3.60 14.83
CA LEU A 52 -8.75 -4.49 15.48
C LEU A 52 -8.13 -5.87 15.76
N MET A 53 -7.38 -6.41 14.83
CA MET A 53 -6.68 -7.68 15.01
C MET A 53 -5.68 -7.61 16.17
N GLN A 54 -4.99 -6.49 16.30
CA GLN A 54 -4.02 -6.29 17.38
C GLN A 54 -4.70 -6.17 18.73
N VAL A 55 -5.72 -5.31 18.86
CA VAL A 55 -6.37 -5.07 20.15
C VAL A 55 -7.22 -6.25 20.61
N SER A 56 -7.71 -7.06 19.67
CA SER A 56 -8.46 -8.29 20.00
C SER A 56 -7.56 -9.48 20.35
N GLY A 57 -6.25 -9.35 20.15
CA GLY A 57 -5.30 -10.43 20.37
C GLY A 57 -5.17 -11.42 19.23
N LEU A 58 -5.87 -11.19 18.10
CA LEU A 58 -5.84 -12.12 16.98
C LEU A 58 -4.44 -12.25 16.35
N THR A 59 -3.63 -11.18 16.41
CA THR A 59 -2.27 -11.21 15.86
C THR A 59 -1.37 -12.23 16.56
N SER A 60 -1.69 -12.63 17.79
CA SER A 60 -0.95 -13.69 18.48
C SER A 60 -1.27 -15.09 17.95
N LYS A 61 -2.30 -15.22 17.15
CA LYS A 61 -2.77 -16.51 16.58
C LYS A 61 -2.38 -16.69 15.13
N VAL A 62 -1.68 -15.73 14.55
CA VAL A 62 -1.18 -15.77 13.17
C VAL A 62 0.30 -15.44 13.16
N ASP A 63 0.98 -15.83 12.08
CA ASP A 63 2.36 -15.41 11.85
C ASP A 63 2.33 -13.99 11.28
N PHE A 64 2.59 -13.02 12.15
CA PHE A 64 2.52 -11.60 11.80
C PHE A 64 3.87 -11.15 11.24
N ARG A 65 3.90 -10.80 9.95
CA ARG A 65 5.14 -10.50 9.23
C ARG A 65 5.05 -9.20 8.47
N SER A 66 6.22 -8.60 8.27
CA SER A 66 6.41 -7.49 7.33
C SER A 66 6.96 -8.04 6.02
N ALA A 67 6.64 -7.41 4.91
CA ALA A 67 7.18 -7.77 3.60
C ALA A 67 8.29 -6.81 3.19
N PRO A 68 9.34 -7.30 2.50
CA PRO A 68 10.30 -6.39 1.88
C PRO A 68 9.63 -5.65 0.72
N PRO A 69 10.19 -4.49 0.29
CA PRO A 69 9.69 -3.82 -0.91
C PRO A 69 9.75 -4.74 -2.12
N ALA A 70 8.74 -4.61 -3.00
CA ALA A 70 8.72 -5.36 -4.25
C ALA A 70 9.88 -4.93 -5.15
N THR A 71 10.48 -5.89 -5.84
CA THR A 71 11.47 -5.60 -6.87
C THR A 71 10.78 -5.29 -8.20
N GLU A 72 11.52 -4.74 -9.17
CA GLU A 72 10.98 -4.56 -10.51
C GLU A 72 10.55 -5.88 -11.13
N ASP A 73 11.32 -6.95 -10.91
CA ASP A 73 10.95 -8.29 -11.39
C ASP A 73 9.62 -8.74 -10.82
N ASP A 74 9.38 -8.50 -9.52
CA ASP A 74 8.10 -8.82 -8.90
C ASP A 74 6.95 -8.08 -9.56
N LEU A 75 7.12 -6.80 -9.82
CA LEU A 75 6.10 -5.96 -10.43
C LEU A 75 5.83 -6.34 -11.87
N GLN A 76 6.86 -6.73 -12.62
CA GLN A 76 6.75 -7.10 -14.03
C GLN A 76 6.00 -8.43 -14.23
N ARG A 77 5.84 -9.24 -13.19
CA ARG A 77 5.00 -10.45 -13.28
C ARG A 77 3.53 -10.13 -13.51
N VAL A 78 3.09 -8.94 -13.15
CA VAL A 78 1.68 -8.51 -13.26
C VAL A 78 1.53 -7.32 -14.20
N HIS A 79 2.51 -6.43 -14.24
CA HIS A 79 2.43 -5.17 -14.98
C HIS A 79 3.46 -5.14 -16.11
N PRO A 80 3.06 -4.68 -17.32
CA PRO A 80 4.04 -4.45 -18.39
C PRO A 80 5.02 -3.34 -17.98
N ASP A 81 6.24 -3.44 -18.51
CA ASP A 81 7.28 -2.46 -18.24
C ASP A 81 6.87 -1.03 -18.64
N SER A 82 6.12 -0.89 -19.74
CA SER A 82 5.61 0.41 -20.17
C SER A 82 4.69 1.07 -19.13
N TYR A 83 3.86 0.27 -18.44
CA TYR A 83 3.01 0.76 -17.37
C TYR A 83 3.84 1.23 -16.18
N LEU A 84 4.83 0.44 -15.78
CA LEU A 84 5.68 0.78 -14.64
C LEU A 84 6.47 2.06 -14.89
N ARG A 85 6.99 2.23 -16.09
CA ARG A 85 7.72 3.45 -16.48
C ARG A 85 6.82 4.67 -16.48
N GLU A 86 5.61 4.54 -17.02
CA GLU A 86 4.65 5.64 -17.04
C GLU A 86 4.21 6.02 -15.63
N PHE A 87 3.94 5.04 -14.79
CA PHE A 87 3.60 5.30 -13.39
C PHE A 87 4.73 6.07 -12.68
N LYS A 88 5.97 5.61 -12.85
CA LYS A 88 7.13 6.25 -12.24
C LYS A 88 7.31 7.67 -12.76
N ARG A 89 7.15 7.88 -14.07
CA ARG A 89 7.26 9.20 -14.68
C ARG A 89 6.26 10.18 -14.08
N LEU A 90 5.01 9.76 -13.94
CA LEU A 90 3.97 10.60 -13.34
C LEU A 90 4.26 10.90 -11.88
N SER A 91 4.69 9.89 -11.12
CA SER A 91 5.00 10.04 -9.71
C SER A 91 6.21 10.95 -9.46
N ASP A 92 7.22 10.87 -10.31
CA ASP A 92 8.44 11.68 -10.18
C ASP A 92 8.25 13.14 -10.63
N ASP A 93 7.22 13.40 -11.42
CA ASP A 93 6.91 14.74 -11.93
C ASP A 93 5.78 15.38 -11.10
N ASN A 94 4.67 15.73 -11.71
CA ASN A 94 3.56 16.40 -11.02
C ASN A 94 2.34 15.50 -10.80
N GLY A 95 2.51 14.21 -10.95
CA GLY A 95 1.39 13.29 -10.95
C GLY A 95 0.60 13.36 -12.25
N GLY A 96 -0.57 12.76 -12.27
CA GLY A 96 -1.43 12.76 -13.44
C GLY A 96 -2.30 11.53 -13.53
N GLU A 97 -2.96 11.37 -14.67
CA GLU A 97 -3.82 10.23 -14.93
C GLU A 97 -3.08 9.15 -15.71
N LEU A 98 -3.35 7.90 -15.31
CA LEU A 98 -2.86 6.73 -16.04
C LEU A 98 -3.73 6.41 -17.23
#